data_6c673a96e89e64ec1b905cffaf9eb7c6
#
_entry.id   6c673a96e89e64ec1b905cffaf9eb7c6
#
_cell.length_a   1.000
_cell.length_b   1.000
_cell.length_c   1.000
_cell.angle_alpha   90.00
_cell.angle_beta   90.00
_cell.angle_gamma   90.00
#
_symmetry.space_group_name_H-M   'P 1'
#
loop_
_entity.id
_entity.type
_entity.pdbx_description
1 polymer ?
#
loop_
_entity_poly.entity_id
_entity_poly.type
_entity_poly.pdbx_seq_one_letter_code
_entity_poly.pdbx_strand_id
1 'polypeptide(L)'
;MADAVTVGITCGGVWWPSEYFQAIEELGFDTVWTGEHIVFHRPILDAVPVLAAAAAVTKRIRIGPAAIMVTLRHPTMLAKELATIDRISGGRLVVVAGVGGDYPKEFEACGVPMARRGQRTNETIELMRRYWTEDQFSYHGQIFQLEDVWMEPKPVQSGGPPIWLAGRSEAAIARAARLGDGYMPYMYTPRRCREAFAQVRAKADELEVELSPDFTWSTFVYVSMHHDRSRARELAIKDLSWRYGKDFTPWIDRYCVHGTPEDCAAGLQEFVALGVNDLALGMIYDGSVALQTSPGKEESQAAIDAIERFGTELLPSLKRFVPA
;
A
#
# COMPACT_ATOMS: atom_id res chain seq x y z
N MET A 1 -20.92 -12.08 -11.86
CA MET A 1 -21.15 -10.62 -11.65
C MET A 1 -19.78 -10.08 -11.26
N ALA A 2 -19.36 -8.96 -11.83
CA ALA A 2 -18.12 -8.34 -11.34
C ALA A 2 -18.31 -7.96 -9.87
N ASP A 3 -17.31 -8.28 -9.03
CA ASP A 3 -17.37 -7.95 -7.61
C ASP A 3 -17.26 -6.44 -7.41
N ALA A 4 -17.85 -5.92 -6.35
CA ALA A 4 -17.74 -4.51 -6.00
C ALA A 4 -16.25 -4.15 -5.74
N VAL A 5 -15.89 -2.87 -5.98
CA VAL A 5 -14.54 -2.39 -5.68
C VAL A 5 -14.20 -2.61 -4.20
N THR A 6 -12.98 -3.08 -3.95
CA THR A 6 -12.45 -3.14 -2.58
C THR A 6 -11.88 -1.79 -2.16
N VAL A 7 -12.09 -1.42 -0.89
CA VAL A 7 -11.68 -0.13 -0.34
C VAL A 7 -10.86 -0.33 0.91
N GLY A 8 -9.59 0.01 0.82
CA GLY A 8 -8.68 0.02 1.96
C GLY A 8 -8.36 1.44 2.41
N ILE A 9 -8.00 1.58 3.68
CA ILE A 9 -7.64 2.85 4.27
C ILE A 9 -6.23 2.81 4.80
N THR A 10 -5.47 3.89 4.56
CA THR A 10 -4.13 3.96 5.11
C THR A 10 -4.17 4.57 6.47
N CYS A 11 -3.46 3.95 7.30
CA CYS A 11 -3.17 4.47 8.59
C CYS A 11 -1.86 5.29 8.51
N GLY A 12 -1.88 6.50 8.99
CA GLY A 12 -0.69 7.36 9.09
C GLY A 12 -0.51 7.83 10.51
N GLY A 13 0.74 7.96 10.94
CA GLY A 13 1.06 8.47 12.25
C GLY A 13 2.02 7.58 13.03
N VAL A 14 2.37 8.05 14.22
CA VAL A 14 3.34 7.40 15.11
C VAL A 14 2.70 6.70 16.30
N TRP A 15 1.36 6.65 16.33
CA TRP A 15 0.65 6.01 17.41
C TRP A 15 -0.65 5.35 16.91
N TRP A 16 -0.84 4.08 17.33
CA TRP A 16 -1.90 3.22 16.78
C TRP A 16 -2.47 2.35 17.90
N PRO A 17 -3.51 2.80 18.58
CA PRO A 17 -4.21 1.95 19.51
C PRO A 17 -4.91 0.81 18.77
N SER A 18 -5.09 -0.33 19.44
CA SER A 18 -5.81 -1.48 18.91
C SER A 18 -7.21 -1.12 18.42
N GLU A 19 -7.87 -0.20 19.12
CA GLU A 19 -9.21 0.32 18.82
C GLU A 19 -9.30 0.94 17.43
N TYR A 20 -8.22 1.52 16.93
CA TYR A 20 -8.16 2.09 15.60
C TYR A 20 -8.29 1.04 14.48
N PHE A 21 -7.57 -0.06 14.59
CA PHE A 21 -7.68 -1.17 13.63
C PHE A 21 -9.05 -1.84 13.70
N GLN A 22 -9.59 -1.98 14.92
CA GLN A 22 -10.90 -2.57 15.15
C GLN A 22 -12.01 -1.69 14.57
N ALA A 23 -11.94 -0.36 14.76
CA ALA A 23 -12.89 0.59 14.19
C ALA A 23 -12.91 0.53 12.65
N ILE A 24 -11.73 0.46 12.00
CA ILE A 24 -11.65 0.31 10.54
C ILE A 24 -12.34 -0.99 10.08
N GLU A 25 -12.11 -2.09 10.79
CA GLU A 25 -12.74 -3.39 10.49
C GLU A 25 -14.26 -3.35 10.69
N GLU A 26 -14.73 -2.75 11.78
CA GLU A 26 -16.16 -2.66 12.13
C GLU A 26 -16.94 -1.78 11.13
N LEU A 27 -16.32 -0.72 10.64
CA LEU A 27 -16.89 0.16 9.62
C LEU A 27 -17.01 -0.49 8.23
N GLY A 28 -16.37 -1.67 8.02
CA GLY A 28 -16.52 -2.44 6.80
C GLY A 28 -15.53 -2.08 5.68
N PHE A 29 -14.40 -1.45 5.99
CA PHE A 29 -13.29 -1.34 5.06
C PHE A 29 -12.72 -2.75 4.77
N ASP A 30 -12.17 -2.94 3.57
CA ASP A 30 -11.64 -4.24 3.14
C ASP A 30 -10.18 -4.44 3.53
N THR A 31 -9.39 -3.36 3.64
CA THR A 31 -7.96 -3.44 3.91
C THR A 31 -7.47 -2.29 4.78
N VAL A 32 -6.61 -2.62 5.74
CA VAL A 32 -5.77 -1.64 6.45
C VAL A 32 -4.40 -1.61 5.79
N TRP A 33 -3.99 -0.44 5.33
CA TRP A 33 -2.69 -0.20 4.74
C TRP A 33 -1.78 0.58 5.68
N THR A 34 -0.49 0.22 5.75
CA THR A 34 0.53 1.01 6.44
C THR A 34 1.63 1.43 5.47
N GLY A 35 2.07 2.68 5.55
CA GLY A 35 3.25 3.14 4.82
C GLY A 35 4.54 2.78 5.55
N GLU A 36 5.67 2.92 4.87
CA GLU A 36 6.98 2.68 5.44
C GLU A 36 8.01 3.72 5.00
N HIS A 37 8.83 4.14 5.97
CA HIS A 37 10.14 4.71 5.79
C HIS A 37 11.04 4.31 6.97
N ILE A 38 12.31 4.04 6.74
CA ILE A 38 13.25 3.61 7.78
C ILE A 38 13.96 4.83 8.39
N VAL A 39 14.51 5.69 7.54
CA VAL A 39 15.12 6.97 7.93
C VAL A 39 14.49 8.05 7.07
N PHE A 40 13.65 8.87 7.67
CA PHE A 40 12.90 9.86 6.94
C PHE A 40 12.84 11.19 7.68
N HIS A 41 12.53 12.30 6.99
CA HIS A 41 12.46 13.63 7.58
C HIS A 41 11.28 13.84 8.53
N ARG A 42 10.38 12.88 8.62
CA ARG A 42 9.23 12.87 9.54
C ARG A 42 9.07 11.50 10.19
N PRO A 43 8.42 11.44 11.37
CA PRO A 43 8.21 10.17 12.06
C PRO A 43 7.26 9.25 11.26
N ILE A 44 7.68 8.01 11.06
CA ILE A 44 6.86 6.93 10.49
C ILE A 44 7.26 5.65 11.24
N LEU A 45 6.28 4.85 11.62
CA LEU A 45 6.53 3.55 12.24
C LEU A 45 7.01 2.53 11.20
N ASP A 46 7.77 1.55 11.65
CA ASP A 46 8.13 0.38 10.83
C ASP A 46 6.86 -0.43 10.51
N ALA A 47 6.68 -0.74 9.22
CA ALA A 47 5.49 -1.43 8.75
C ALA A 47 5.33 -2.83 9.35
N VAL A 48 6.41 -3.59 9.52
CA VAL A 48 6.36 -4.99 9.96
C VAL A 48 5.79 -5.14 11.37
N PRO A 49 6.27 -4.43 12.41
CA PRO A 49 5.65 -4.45 13.73
C PRO A 49 4.19 -3.97 13.75
N VAL A 50 3.87 -2.92 12.98
CA VAL A 50 2.50 -2.38 12.87
C VAL A 50 1.55 -3.42 12.28
N LEU A 51 1.97 -4.13 11.24
CA LEU A 51 1.17 -5.18 10.63
C LEU A 51 0.95 -6.38 11.56
N ALA A 52 1.97 -6.74 12.36
CA ALA A 52 1.83 -7.80 13.36
C ALA A 52 0.80 -7.41 14.44
N ALA A 53 0.82 -6.16 14.89
CA ALA A 53 -0.19 -5.65 15.83
C ALA A 53 -1.60 -5.64 15.21
N ALA A 54 -1.75 -5.15 13.98
CA ALA A 54 -3.04 -5.16 13.27
C ALA A 54 -3.56 -6.60 13.08
N ALA A 55 -2.69 -7.54 12.70
CA ALA A 55 -3.02 -8.95 12.54
C ALA A 55 -3.61 -9.56 13.82
N ALA A 56 -3.03 -9.22 14.99
CA ALA A 56 -3.42 -9.79 16.28
C ALA A 56 -4.76 -9.27 16.80
N VAL A 57 -5.16 -8.03 16.44
CA VAL A 57 -6.36 -7.37 17.00
C VAL A 57 -7.55 -7.33 16.05
N THR A 58 -7.37 -7.74 14.79
CA THR A 58 -8.43 -7.83 13.77
C THR A 58 -8.72 -9.28 13.39
N LYS A 59 -9.86 -9.55 12.74
CA LYS A 59 -10.32 -10.92 12.46
C LYS A 59 -10.63 -11.17 10.98
N ARG A 60 -11.04 -10.17 10.22
CA ARG A 60 -11.58 -10.27 8.86
C ARG A 60 -10.86 -9.41 7.85
N ILE A 61 -10.50 -8.20 8.25
CA ILE A 61 -9.92 -7.19 7.35
C ILE A 61 -8.55 -7.65 6.83
N ARG A 62 -8.29 -7.43 5.55
CA ARG A 62 -6.94 -7.60 4.99
C ARG A 62 -6.00 -6.57 5.61
N ILE A 63 -4.74 -6.92 5.70
CA ILE A 63 -3.68 -6.05 6.21
C ILE A 63 -2.52 -6.04 5.22
N GLY A 64 -1.87 -4.90 5.04
CA GLY A 64 -0.73 -4.85 4.14
C GLY A 64 0.09 -3.57 4.22
N PRO A 65 1.36 -3.63 3.84
CA PRO A 65 2.17 -2.44 3.64
C PRO A 65 1.85 -1.82 2.28
N ALA A 66 1.73 -0.50 2.20
CA ALA A 66 1.55 0.21 0.93
C ALA A 66 2.48 1.45 0.86
N ALA A 67 3.78 1.24 0.53
CA ALA A 67 4.45 -0.01 0.22
C ALA A 67 5.57 -0.30 1.23
N ILE A 68 6.01 -1.58 1.31
CA ILE A 68 7.25 -1.94 2.03
C ILE A 68 8.45 -1.84 1.09
N MET A 69 9.55 -1.27 1.56
CA MET A 69 10.80 -1.19 0.79
C MET A 69 11.58 -2.50 0.89
N VAL A 70 11.22 -3.46 0.05
CA VAL A 70 11.81 -4.82 0.05
C VAL A 70 13.32 -4.82 -0.19
N THR A 71 13.87 -3.75 -0.77
CA THR A 71 15.29 -3.57 -1.03
C THR A 71 16.13 -3.35 0.23
N LEU A 72 15.54 -2.79 1.28
CA LEU A 72 16.26 -2.39 2.49
C LEU A 72 16.38 -3.52 3.53
N ARG A 73 15.72 -4.65 3.29
CA ARG A 73 15.74 -5.84 4.15
C ARG A 73 16.44 -7.00 3.45
N HIS A 74 16.98 -7.92 4.26
CA HIS A 74 17.45 -9.18 3.73
C HIS A 74 16.24 -10.07 3.37
N PRO A 75 16.18 -10.68 2.18
CA PRO A 75 15.01 -11.42 1.71
C PRO A 75 14.59 -12.57 2.64
N THR A 76 15.55 -13.28 3.24
CA THR A 76 15.27 -14.36 4.20
C THR A 76 14.53 -13.86 5.43
N MET A 77 14.99 -12.74 6.01
CA MET A 77 14.32 -12.16 7.18
C MET A 77 12.94 -11.64 6.82
N LEU A 78 12.83 -10.90 5.72
CA LEU A 78 11.55 -10.37 5.26
C LEU A 78 10.55 -11.48 4.95
N ALA A 79 10.97 -12.55 4.26
CA ALA A 79 10.11 -13.72 3.99
C ALA A 79 9.60 -14.36 5.29
N LYS A 80 10.46 -14.47 6.30
CA LYS A 80 10.10 -15.04 7.61
C LYS A 80 9.14 -14.16 8.37
N GLU A 81 9.38 -12.86 8.41
CA GLU A 81 8.54 -11.88 9.07
C GLU A 81 7.13 -11.87 8.46
N LEU A 82 7.03 -11.80 7.13
CA LEU A 82 5.77 -11.78 6.41
C LEU A 82 5.01 -13.11 6.53
N ALA A 83 5.68 -14.25 6.48
CA ALA A 83 5.06 -15.55 6.75
C ALA A 83 4.51 -15.64 8.18
N THR A 84 5.21 -15.05 9.15
CA THR A 84 4.75 -15.00 10.54
C THR A 84 3.49 -14.14 10.68
N ILE A 85 3.47 -12.96 10.06
CA ILE A 85 2.30 -12.07 10.05
C ILE A 85 1.12 -12.74 9.34
N ASP A 86 1.38 -13.42 8.23
CA ASP A 86 0.34 -14.16 7.52
C ASP A 86 -0.32 -15.23 8.41
N ARG A 87 0.48 -15.95 9.17
CA ARG A 87 -0.04 -16.94 10.15
C ARG A 87 -0.80 -16.29 11.29
N ILE A 88 -0.30 -15.19 11.87
CA ILE A 88 -1.00 -14.47 12.94
C ILE A 88 -2.35 -13.96 12.43
N SER A 89 -2.40 -13.44 11.21
CA SER A 89 -3.62 -12.93 10.60
C SER A 89 -4.58 -14.03 10.10
N GLY A 90 -4.14 -15.29 9.99
CA GLY A 90 -4.93 -16.36 9.40
C GLY A 90 -5.10 -16.22 7.89
N GLY A 91 -4.06 -15.74 7.17
CA GLY A 91 -4.04 -15.65 5.71
C GLY A 91 -4.66 -14.35 5.16
N ARG A 92 -4.57 -13.23 5.89
CA ARG A 92 -5.14 -11.93 5.46
C ARG A 92 -4.09 -10.93 4.98
N LEU A 93 -2.80 -11.33 4.93
CA LEU A 93 -1.72 -10.46 4.50
C LEU A 93 -1.71 -10.28 2.98
N VAL A 94 -1.53 -9.05 2.52
CA VAL A 94 -1.21 -8.67 1.15
C VAL A 94 0.04 -7.79 1.19
N VAL A 95 1.00 -8.01 0.30
CA VAL A 95 2.29 -7.29 0.31
C VAL A 95 2.38 -6.36 -0.89
N VAL A 96 2.44 -5.05 -0.68
CA VAL A 96 2.78 -4.12 -1.75
C VAL A 96 4.28 -3.83 -1.70
N ALA A 97 5.01 -4.37 -2.66
CA ALA A 97 6.47 -4.26 -2.74
C ALA A 97 6.90 -2.98 -3.47
N GLY A 98 7.66 -2.15 -2.77
CA GLY A 98 8.30 -0.94 -3.28
C GLY A 98 9.81 -1.11 -3.45
N VAL A 99 10.37 -0.42 -4.46
CA VAL A 99 11.82 -0.40 -4.72
C VAL A 99 12.54 0.61 -3.82
N GLY A 100 11.83 1.63 -3.33
CA GLY A 100 12.42 2.78 -2.65
C GLY A 100 13.26 3.67 -3.58
N GLY A 101 13.92 4.66 -3.00
CA GLY A 101 14.86 5.53 -3.70
C GLY A 101 14.45 7.00 -3.78
N ASP A 102 13.29 7.37 -3.29
CA ASP A 102 12.87 8.79 -3.19
C ASP A 102 13.70 9.52 -2.11
N TYR A 103 14.24 8.78 -1.13
CA TYR A 103 15.08 9.30 -0.07
C TYR A 103 16.38 8.47 0.07
N PRO A 104 17.48 8.86 -0.60
CA PRO A 104 18.73 8.09 -0.65
C PRO A 104 19.38 7.78 0.71
N LYS A 105 19.12 8.60 1.72
CA LYS A 105 19.64 8.39 3.09
C LYS A 105 19.20 7.09 3.73
N GLU A 106 18.08 6.52 3.34
CA GLU A 106 17.61 5.22 3.83
C GLU A 106 18.51 4.10 3.35
N PHE A 107 18.96 4.16 2.10
CA PHE A 107 19.90 3.19 1.55
C PHE A 107 21.27 3.26 2.23
N GLU A 108 21.78 4.48 2.45
CA GLU A 108 23.03 4.72 3.17
C GLU A 108 22.94 4.16 4.59
N ALA A 109 21.91 4.50 5.34
CA ALA A 109 21.72 4.09 6.73
C ALA A 109 21.54 2.56 6.89
N CYS A 110 20.89 1.91 5.92
CA CYS A 110 20.72 0.47 5.91
C CYS A 110 21.91 -0.29 5.29
N GLY A 111 22.96 0.40 4.85
CA GLY A 111 24.13 -0.22 4.22
C GLY A 111 23.82 -0.92 2.88
N VAL A 112 22.75 -0.50 2.18
CA VAL A 112 22.31 -1.10 0.93
C VAL A 112 22.68 -0.18 -0.25
N PRO A 113 23.45 -0.67 -1.24
CA PRO A 113 23.75 0.13 -2.42
C PRO A 113 22.48 0.48 -3.21
N MET A 114 22.28 1.77 -3.50
CA MET A 114 21.17 2.24 -4.34
C MET A 114 21.26 1.75 -5.79
N ALA A 115 22.50 1.55 -6.27
CA ALA A 115 22.74 0.91 -7.56
C ALA A 115 22.17 -0.50 -7.56
N ARG A 116 21.57 -0.90 -8.70
CA ARG A 116 20.96 -2.23 -8.87
C ARG A 116 19.75 -2.53 -7.94
N ARG A 117 19.17 -1.51 -7.28
CA ARG A 117 18.01 -1.72 -6.39
C ARG A 117 16.84 -2.41 -7.07
N GLY A 118 16.61 -2.15 -8.37
CA GLY A 118 15.58 -2.84 -9.14
C GLY A 118 15.85 -4.34 -9.29
N GLN A 119 17.10 -4.74 -9.52
CA GLN A 119 17.51 -6.14 -9.55
C GLN A 119 17.39 -6.79 -8.17
N ARG A 120 17.85 -6.10 -7.13
CA ARG A 120 17.69 -6.55 -5.75
C ARG A 120 16.20 -6.79 -5.39
N THR A 121 15.30 -5.91 -5.84
CA THR A 121 13.85 -6.11 -5.69
C THR A 121 13.39 -7.40 -6.37
N ASN A 122 13.82 -7.66 -7.60
CA ASN A 122 13.43 -8.86 -8.34
C ASN A 122 13.86 -10.12 -7.58
N GLU A 123 15.14 -10.21 -7.22
CA GLU A 123 15.68 -11.36 -6.50
C GLU A 123 15.04 -11.51 -5.11
N THR A 124 14.73 -10.39 -4.43
CA THR A 124 14.02 -10.46 -3.14
C THR A 124 12.62 -11.07 -3.29
N ILE A 125 11.85 -10.66 -4.29
CA ILE A 125 10.51 -11.22 -4.55
C ILE A 125 10.60 -12.71 -4.91
N GLU A 126 11.52 -13.08 -5.79
CA GLU A 126 11.76 -14.47 -6.17
C GLU A 126 12.13 -15.33 -4.95
N LEU A 127 13.05 -14.86 -4.11
CA LEU A 127 13.46 -15.54 -2.88
C LEU A 127 12.32 -15.67 -1.87
N MET A 128 11.51 -14.62 -1.67
CA MET A 128 10.33 -14.70 -0.80
C MET A 128 9.38 -15.81 -1.26
N ARG A 129 9.05 -15.87 -2.56
CA ARG A 129 8.19 -16.91 -3.13
C ARG A 129 8.78 -18.30 -2.92
N ARG A 130 10.07 -18.49 -3.19
CA ARG A 130 10.76 -19.77 -3.00
C ARG A 130 10.77 -20.21 -1.53
N TYR A 131 11.05 -19.30 -0.58
CA TYR A 131 10.93 -19.59 0.85
C TYR A 131 9.54 -20.02 1.27
N TRP A 132 8.50 -19.49 0.64
CA TRP A 132 7.11 -19.80 0.98
C TRP A 132 6.61 -21.10 0.36
N THR A 133 7.22 -21.54 -0.74
CA THR A 133 6.68 -22.67 -1.53
C THR A 133 7.59 -23.90 -1.58
N GLU A 134 8.92 -23.73 -1.50
CA GLU A 134 9.87 -24.83 -1.62
C GLU A 134 10.32 -25.32 -0.23
N ASP A 135 10.53 -26.63 -0.09
CA ASP A 135 11.00 -27.22 1.17
C ASP A 135 12.45 -26.86 1.45
N GLN A 136 13.32 -26.97 0.43
CA GLN A 136 14.72 -26.61 0.48
C GLN A 136 15.18 -26.18 -0.90
N PHE A 137 16.06 -25.18 -0.98
CA PHE A 137 16.58 -24.70 -2.26
C PHE A 137 17.95 -24.03 -2.12
N SER A 138 18.70 -23.98 -3.23
CA SER A 138 19.83 -23.07 -3.41
C SER A 138 19.49 -21.97 -4.41
N TYR A 139 20.08 -20.80 -4.26
CA TYR A 139 19.83 -19.64 -5.14
C TYR A 139 21.13 -18.96 -5.51
N HIS A 140 21.40 -18.86 -6.81
CA HIS A 140 22.61 -18.24 -7.36
C HIS A 140 22.24 -17.01 -8.19
N GLY A 141 21.81 -15.96 -7.51
CA GLY A 141 21.47 -14.67 -8.11
C GLY A 141 22.71 -13.79 -8.34
N GLN A 142 22.50 -12.60 -8.80
CA GLN A 142 23.57 -11.61 -8.95
C GLN A 142 23.77 -10.75 -7.69
N ILE A 143 22.80 -10.73 -6.78
CA ILE A 143 22.82 -10.00 -5.51
C ILE A 143 22.92 -10.98 -4.34
N PHE A 144 22.15 -12.05 -4.37
CA PHE A 144 22.08 -13.02 -3.29
C PHE A 144 22.63 -14.39 -3.75
N GLN A 145 23.39 -15.01 -2.84
CA GLN A 145 23.91 -16.37 -3.00
C GLN A 145 23.51 -17.15 -1.75
N LEU A 146 22.74 -18.22 -1.91
CA LEU A 146 22.25 -19.04 -0.81
C LEU A 146 22.41 -20.51 -1.17
N GLU A 147 22.87 -21.32 -0.20
CA GLU A 147 23.05 -22.76 -0.36
C GLU A 147 22.20 -23.52 0.64
N ASP A 148 21.43 -24.48 0.15
CA ASP A 148 20.65 -25.44 0.92
C ASP A 148 19.83 -24.83 2.05
N VAL A 149 19.15 -23.72 1.73
CA VAL A 149 18.33 -22.98 2.70
C VAL A 149 16.88 -23.46 2.71
N TRP A 150 16.24 -23.35 3.86
CA TRP A 150 14.81 -23.63 4.05
C TRP A 150 14.19 -22.68 5.05
N MET A 151 12.87 -22.64 5.11
CA MET A 151 12.14 -21.81 6.06
C MET A 151 10.85 -22.48 6.51
N GLU A 152 10.70 -22.58 7.83
CA GLU A 152 9.48 -23.01 8.51
C GLU A 152 9.13 -22.05 9.66
N PRO A 153 7.81 -21.85 9.95
CA PRO A 153 6.66 -22.35 9.20
C PRO A 153 6.42 -21.59 7.89
N LYS A 154 5.77 -22.25 6.93
CA LYS A 154 5.28 -21.60 5.70
C LYS A 154 4.11 -20.66 6.04
N PRO A 155 3.76 -19.69 5.17
CA PRO A 155 2.52 -18.92 5.27
C PRO A 155 1.27 -19.82 5.34
N VAL A 156 0.13 -19.26 5.74
CA VAL A 156 -1.18 -19.93 5.67
C VAL A 156 -1.70 -19.92 4.24
N GLN A 157 -1.49 -18.81 3.53
CA GLN A 157 -1.89 -18.67 2.13
C GLN A 157 -1.07 -19.60 1.24
N SER A 158 -1.75 -20.43 0.43
CA SER A 158 -1.06 -21.29 -0.55
C SER A 158 -0.31 -20.44 -1.58
N GLY A 159 0.97 -20.75 -1.80
CA GLY A 159 1.84 -19.92 -2.65
C GLY A 159 2.43 -18.68 -1.96
N GLY A 160 2.00 -18.40 -0.73
CA GLY A 160 2.36 -17.21 0.04
C GLY A 160 1.38 -16.04 -0.13
N PRO A 161 1.55 -14.97 0.66
CA PRO A 161 0.77 -13.75 0.51
C PRO A 161 0.89 -13.15 -0.89
N PRO A 162 -0.20 -12.62 -1.49
CA PRO A 162 -0.13 -11.94 -2.78
C PRO A 162 0.86 -10.76 -2.72
N ILE A 163 1.68 -10.63 -3.76
CA ILE A 163 2.67 -9.56 -3.89
C ILE A 163 2.24 -8.60 -5.00
N TRP A 164 1.79 -7.41 -4.64
CA TRP A 164 1.52 -6.34 -5.61
C TRP A 164 2.76 -5.45 -5.76
N LEU A 165 2.92 -4.87 -6.93
CA LEU A 165 4.08 -4.02 -7.22
C LEU A 165 3.70 -2.54 -7.18
N ALA A 166 4.48 -1.75 -6.44
CA ALA A 166 4.39 -0.30 -6.46
C ALA A 166 5.40 0.32 -7.42
N GLY A 167 5.13 1.54 -7.84
CA GLY A 167 6.03 2.35 -8.63
C GLY A 167 5.42 2.87 -9.92
N ARG A 168 6.16 3.81 -10.59
CA ARG A 168 5.64 4.58 -11.73
C ARG A 168 6.54 4.54 -12.96
N SER A 169 7.70 3.89 -12.87
CA SER A 169 8.65 3.76 -13.97
C SER A 169 8.31 2.58 -14.88
N GLU A 170 8.83 2.59 -16.10
CA GLU A 170 8.73 1.44 -17.02
C GLU A 170 9.26 0.14 -16.39
N ALA A 171 10.35 0.25 -15.60
CA ALA A 171 10.89 -0.90 -14.87
C ALA A 171 9.93 -1.43 -13.79
N ALA A 172 9.12 -0.57 -13.16
CA ALA A 172 8.08 -0.98 -12.21
C ALA A 172 6.92 -1.67 -12.94
N ILE A 173 6.51 -1.15 -14.09
CA ILE A 173 5.49 -1.76 -14.96
C ILE A 173 5.94 -3.15 -15.43
N ALA A 174 7.16 -3.27 -15.94
CA ALA A 174 7.71 -4.57 -16.36
C ALA A 174 7.81 -5.58 -15.20
N ARG A 175 8.13 -5.09 -13.99
CA ARG A 175 8.16 -5.93 -12.79
C ARG A 175 6.77 -6.38 -12.39
N ALA A 176 5.78 -5.51 -12.44
CA ALA A 176 4.39 -5.85 -12.15
C ALA A 176 3.88 -6.94 -13.10
N ALA A 177 4.17 -6.81 -14.39
CA ALA A 177 3.82 -7.82 -15.39
C ALA A 177 4.49 -9.19 -15.15
N ARG A 178 5.77 -9.19 -14.72
CA ARG A 178 6.54 -10.42 -14.59
C ARG A 178 6.39 -11.13 -13.24
N LEU A 179 6.27 -10.36 -12.16
CA LEU A 179 6.42 -10.87 -10.79
C LEU A 179 5.21 -10.56 -9.89
N GLY A 180 4.25 -9.75 -10.34
CA GLY A 180 3.18 -9.27 -9.50
C GLY A 180 1.91 -10.11 -9.55
N ASP A 181 1.21 -10.16 -8.42
CA ASP A 181 -0.18 -10.59 -8.33
C ASP A 181 -1.13 -9.37 -8.37
N GLY A 182 -0.56 -8.17 -8.49
CA GLY A 182 -1.27 -6.90 -8.62
C GLY A 182 -0.32 -5.72 -8.87
N TYR A 183 -0.89 -4.58 -9.18
CA TYR A 183 -0.15 -3.34 -9.40
C TYR A 183 -0.83 -2.18 -8.71
N MET A 184 -0.08 -1.45 -7.87
CA MET A 184 -0.56 -0.29 -7.08
C MET A 184 0.34 0.93 -7.34
N PRO A 185 0.08 1.74 -8.36
CA PRO A 185 0.73 3.04 -8.51
C PRO A 185 0.16 4.06 -7.51
N TYR A 186 0.90 5.14 -7.27
CA TYR A 186 0.45 6.28 -6.49
C TYR A 186 0.69 7.60 -7.24
N MET A 187 -0.01 8.65 -6.85
CA MET A 187 0.07 9.96 -7.53
C MET A 187 -0.22 9.85 -9.03
N TYR A 188 -1.21 9.06 -9.40
CA TYR A 188 -1.73 8.98 -10.74
C TYR A 188 -3.13 9.61 -10.82
N THR A 189 -3.45 10.17 -11.98
CA THR A 189 -4.82 10.52 -12.34
C THR A 189 -5.56 9.27 -12.84
N PRO A 190 -6.90 9.25 -12.87
CA PRO A 190 -7.66 8.11 -13.39
C PRO A 190 -7.19 7.67 -14.79
N ARG A 191 -7.01 8.64 -15.69
CA ARG A 191 -6.48 8.38 -17.04
C ARG A 191 -5.10 7.72 -17.00
N ARG A 192 -4.19 8.19 -16.13
CA ARG A 192 -2.84 7.62 -16.02
C ARG A 192 -2.84 6.22 -15.44
N CYS A 193 -3.77 5.90 -14.52
CA CYS A 193 -3.96 4.53 -14.03
C CYS A 193 -4.34 3.59 -15.20
N ARG A 194 -5.34 3.96 -16.00
CA ARG A 194 -5.76 3.17 -17.18
C ARG A 194 -4.61 2.94 -18.15
N GLU A 195 -3.85 4.00 -18.48
CA GLU A 195 -2.68 3.91 -19.37
C GLU A 195 -1.63 2.95 -18.81
N ALA A 196 -1.33 3.03 -17.51
CA ALA A 196 -0.35 2.16 -16.86
C ALA A 196 -0.82 0.71 -16.79
N PHE A 197 -2.10 0.46 -16.54
CA PHE A 197 -2.66 -0.90 -16.56
C PHE A 197 -2.58 -1.53 -17.96
N ALA A 198 -2.87 -0.74 -19.00
CA ALA A 198 -2.65 -1.20 -20.39
C ALA A 198 -1.18 -1.51 -20.68
N GLN A 199 -0.26 -0.70 -20.14
CA GLN A 199 1.18 -0.96 -20.27
C GLN A 199 1.62 -2.24 -19.53
N VAL A 200 1.05 -2.54 -18.36
CA VAL A 200 1.33 -3.81 -17.65
C VAL A 200 0.85 -5.00 -18.48
N ARG A 201 -0.36 -4.94 -19.04
CA ARG A 201 -0.89 -6.01 -19.92
C ARG A 201 -0.03 -6.21 -21.16
N ALA A 202 0.27 -5.13 -21.88
CA ALA A 202 1.13 -5.19 -23.06
C ALA A 202 2.54 -5.74 -22.76
N LYS A 203 3.09 -5.41 -21.57
CA LYS A 203 4.39 -5.95 -21.15
C LYS A 203 4.29 -7.42 -20.75
N ALA A 204 3.18 -7.88 -20.19
CA ALA A 204 2.94 -9.29 -19.92
C ALA A 204 2.88 -10.09 -21.25
N ASP A 205 2.14 -9.57 -22.25
CA ASP A 205 2.08 -10.16 -23.59
C ASP A 205 3.47 -10.24 -24.25
N GLU A 206 4.27 -9.15 -24.17
CA GLU A 206 5.65 -9.11 -24.70
C GLU A 206 6.57 -10.15 -24.02
N LEU A 207 6.37 -10.39 -22.73
CA LEU A 207 7.16 -11.33 -21.95
C LEU A 207 6.60 -12.76 -21.99
N GLU A 208 5.51 -13.00 -22.70
CA GLU A 208 4.78 -14.28 -22.74
C GLU A 208 4.37 -14.77 -21.32
N VAL A 209 3.99 -13.82 -20.45
CA VAL A 209 3.51 -14.11 -19.08
C VAL A 209 1.99 -13.93 -19.04
N GLU A 210 1.29 -14.98 -18.64
CA GLU A 210 -0.15 -14.89 -18.37
C GLU A 210 -0.40 -14.26 -17.00
N LEU A 211 -1.08 -13.10 -16.98
CA LEU A 211 -1.51 -12.50 -15.73
C LEU A 211 -2.63 -13.33 -15.12
N SER A 212 -2.58 -13.53 -13.80
CA SER A 212 -3.65 -14.21 -13.07
C SER A 212 -5.02 -13.55 -13.36
N PRO A 213 -6.10 -14.33 -13.50
CA PRO A 213 -7.46 -13.77 -13.54
C PRO A 213 -7.78 -12.90 -12.30
N ASP A 214 -7.16 -13.20 -11.17
CA ASP A 214 -7.31 -12.49 -9.90
C ASP A 214 -6.30 -11.32 -9.76
N PHE A 215 -5.61 -10.93 -10.83
CA PHE A 215 -4.64 -9.84 -10.80
C PHE A 215 -5.31 -8.53 -10.33
N THR A 216 -4.80 -7.95 -9.24
CA THR A 216 -5.40 -6.77 -8.64
C THR A 216 -4.90 -5.48 -9.30
N TRP A 217 -5.83 -4.69 -9.80
CA TRP A 217 -5.62 -3.36 -10.37
C TRP A 217 -5.91 -2.30 -9.32
N SER A 218 -4.95 -2.04 -8.47
CA SER A 218 -5.08 -1.10 -7.35
C SER A 218 -4.53 0.29 -7.67
N THR A 219 -4.87 1.28 -6.85
CA THR A 219 -4.21 2.58 -6.82
C THR A 219 -4.28 3.20 -5.44
N PHE A 220 -3.22 3.93 -5.08
CA PHE A 220 -3.21 4.73 -3.87
C PHE A 220 -3.63 6.16 -4.18
N VAL A 221 -4.69 6.64 -3.52
CA VAL A 221 -5.28 7.97 -3.73
C VAL A 221 -5.37 8.73 -2.41
N TYR A 222 -4.84 9.96 -2.37
CA TYR A 222 -5.10 10.85 -1.24
C TYR A 222 -6.51 11.41 -1.32
N VAL A 223 -7.20 11.42 -0.18
CA VAL A 223 -8.59 11.90 -0.06
C VAL A 223 -8.71 12.85 1.11
N SER A 224 -9.20 14.05 0.84
CA SER A 224 -9.51 15.07 1.87
C SER A 224 -11.01 15.37 1.84
N MET A 225 -11.75 14.87 2.81
CA MET A 225 -13.20 14.98 2.89
C MET A 225 -13.62 15.98 3.97
N HIS A 226 -14.43 16.97 3.57
CA HIS A 226 -15.05 17.93 4.48
C HIS A 226 -16.30 18.50 3.87
N HIS A 227 -17.35 18.83 4.65
CA HIS A 227 -18.59 19.42 4.12
C HIS A 227 -18.37 20.80 3.49
N ASP A 228 -17.36 21.54 3.91
CA ASP A 228 -16.89 22.75 3.25
C ASP A 228 -15.76 22.38 2.25
N ARG A 229 -16.01 22.59 0.95
CA ARG A 229 -15.06 22.33 -0.14
C ARG A 229 -13.75 23.10 -0.01
N SER A 230 -13.82 24.35 0.43
CA SER A 230 -12.64 25.20 0.60
C SER A 230 -11.77 24.64 1.71
N ARG A 231 -12.39 24.22 2.82
CA ARG A 231 -11.68 23.59 3.94
C ARG A 231 -11.05 22.26 3.55
N ALA A 232 -11.77 21.41 2.80
CA ALA A 232 -11.21 20.16 2.29
C ALA A 232 -9.94 20.41 1.47
N ARG A 233 -9.97 21.40 0.58
CA ARG A 233 -8.81 21.79 -0.24
C ARG A 233 -7.65 22.34 0.58
N GLU A 234 -7.93 23.19 1.56
CA GLU A 234 -6.89 23.73 2.48
C GLU A 234 -6.19 22.61 3.27
N LEU A 235 -6.95 21.67 3.83
CA LEU A 235 -6.43 20.52 4.56
C LEU A 235 -5.54 19.66 3.65
N ALA A 236 -5.97 19.41 2.42
CA ALA A 236 -5.20 18.67 1.43
C ALA A 236 -3.86 19.34 1.11
N ILE A 237 -3.86 20.66 0.86
CA ILE A 237 -2.65 21.43 0.61
C ILE A 237 -1.71 21.37 1.81
N LYS A 238 -2.23 21.62 3.01
CA LYS A 238 -1.44 21.62 4.24
C LYS A 238 -0.79 20.26 4.49
N ASP A 239 -1.56 19.17 4.41
CA ASP A 239 -1.06 17.82 4.67
C ASP A 239 -0.02 17.38 3.64
N LEU A 240 -0.33 17.50 2.34
CA LEU A 240 0.59 17.06 1.29
C LEU A 240 1.82 17.94 1.17
N SER A 241 1.71 19.24 1.41
CA SER A 241 2.89 20.12 1.47
C SER A 241 3.83 19.73 2.60
N TRP A 242 3.28 19.41 3.77
CA TRP A 242 4.05 18.91 4.90
C TRP A 242 4.66 17.52 4.62
N ARG A 243 3.89 16.59 4.06
CA ARG A 243 4.36 15.22 3.73
C ARG A 243 5.53 15.22 2.76
N TYR A 244 5.49 16.08 1.75
CA TYR A 244 6.50 16.10 0.67
C TYR A 244 7.54 17.19 0.84
N GLY A 245 7.45 18.02 1.89
CA GLY A 245 8.40 19.11 2.16
C GLY A 245 8.45 20.18 1.07
N LYS A 246 7.33 20.42 0.36
CA LYS A 246 7.24 21.41 -0.72
C LYS A 246 5.81 21.91 -0.88
N ASP A 247 5.64 23.14 -1.42
CA ASP A 247 4.31 23.65 -1.75
C ASP A 247 3.57 22.75 -2.73
N PHE A 248 2.46 22.17 -2.29
CA PHE A 248 1.63 21.26 -3.08
C PHE A 248 0.45 21.97 -3.76
N THR A 249 0.27 23.27 -3.51
CA THR A 249 -0.86 24.07 -4.05
C THR A 249 -1.05 23.90 -5.57
N PRO A 250 0.01 23.91 -6.43
CA PRO A 250 -0.16 23.81 -7.87
C PRO A 250 -0.62 22.41 -8.35
N TRP A 251 -0.53 21.40 -7.49
CA TRP A 251 -0.78 20.00 -7.89
C TRP A 251 -1.94 19.36 -7.14
N ILE A 252 -2.57 20.08 -6.20
CA ILE A 252 -3.55 19.49 -5.29
C ILE A 252 -4.74 18.89 -6.05
N ASP A 253 -5.31 19.63 -6.98
CA ASP A 253 -6.48 19.23 -7.75
C ASP A 253 -6.18 18.06 -8.72
N ARG A 254 -4.89 17.75 -8.91
CA ARG A 254 -4.45 16.63 -9.76
C ARG A 254 -4.18 15.34 -8.98
N TYR A 255 -3.72 15.45 -7.72
CA TYR A 255 -3.18 14.32 -6.98
C TYR A 255 -3.90 14.03 -5.66
N CYS A 256 -4.95 14.80 -5.37
CA CYS A 256 -5.81 14.57 -4.22
C CYS A 256 -7.27 14.70 -4.64
N VAL A 257 -8.07 13.72 -4.29
CA VAL A 257 -9.53 13.85 -4.35
C VAL A 257 -9.96 14.63 -3.11
N HIS A 258 -10.66 15.75 -3.29
CA HIS A 258 -11.06 16.56 -2.15
C HIS A 258 -12.42 17.22 -2.37
N GLY A 259 -13.14 17.48 -1.28
CA GLY A 259 -14.45 18.13 -1.30
C GLY A 259 -15.42 17.51 -0.32
N THR A 260 -16.70 17.59 -0.64
CA THR A 260 -17.77 16.94 0.12
C THR A 260 -17.71 15.41 -0.04
N PRO A 261 -18.44 14.63 0.77
CA PRO A 261 -18.55 13.19 0.56
C PRO A 261 -18.96 12.81 -0.87
N GLU A 262 -19.88 13.57 -1.47
CA GLU A 262 -20.35 13.36 -2.84
C GLU A 262 -19.24 13.67 -3.87
N ASP A 263 -18.51 14.78 -3.68
CA ASP A 263 -17.38 15.13 -4.55
C ASP A 263 -16.28 14.05 -4.47
N CYS A 264 -16.00 13.57 -3.26
CA CYS A 264 -15.01 12.51 -3.05
C CYS A 264 -15.47 11.18 -3.69
N ALA A 265 -16.73 10.81 -3.54
CA ALA A 265 -17.28 9.62 -4.18
C ALA A 265 -17.19 9.72 -5.70
N ALA A 266 -17.60 10.85 -6.28
CA ALA A 266 -17.51 11.07 -7.73
C ALA A 266 -16.07 11.00 -8.26
N GLY A 267 -15.11 11.65 -7.58
CA GLY A 267 -13.71 11.61 -7.97
C GLY A 267 -13.09 10.21 -7.88
N LEU A 268 -13.48 9.40 -6.87
CA LEU A 268 -13.01 8.02 -6.74
C LEU A 268 -13.68 7.08 -7.75
N GLN A 269 -14.94 7.35 -8.11
CA GLN A 269 -15.64 6.60 -9.16
C GLN A 269 -14.96 6.69 -10.52
N GLU A 270 -14.28 7.80 -10.84
CA GLU A 270 -13.52 7.93 -12.07
C GLU A 270 -12.39 6.89 -12.18
N PHE A 271 -11.73 6.56 -11.06
CA PHE A 271 -10.71 5.50 -11.03
C PHE A 271 -11.33 4.12 -11.28
N VAL A 272 -12.43 3.81 -10.61
CA VAL A 272 -13.14 2.53 -10.73
C VAL A 272 -13.66 2.34 -12.16
N ALA A 273 -14.25 3.38 -12.75
CA ALA A 273 -14.74 3.38 -14.14
C ALA A 273 -13.61 3.18 -15.18
N LEU A 274 -12.36 3.34 -14.80
CA LEU A 274 -11.19 3.12 -15.66
C LEU A 274 -10.41 1.84 -15.31
N GLY A 275 -11.02 0.94 -14.53
CA GLY A 275 -10.54 -0.41 -14.29
C GLY A 275 -9.79 -0.61 -12.97
N VAL A 276 -9.85 0.36 -12.03
CA VAL A 276 -9.38 0.13 -10.65
C VAL A 276 -10.37 -0.76 -9.92
N ASN A 277 -9.92 -1.90 -9.38
CA ASN A 277 -10.75 -2.81 -8.58
C ASN A 277 -10.39 -2.83 -7.09
N ASP A 278 -9.32 -2.12 -6.68
CA ASP A 278 -8.93 -1.91 -5.30
C ASP A 278 -8.45 -0.46 -5.08
N LEU A 279 -9.10 0.24 -4.16
CA LEU A 279 -8.77 1.62 -3.79
C LEU A 279 -8.06 1.64 -2.43
N ALA A 280 -6.81 2.10 -2.39
CA ALA A 280 -6.10 2.40 -1.17
C ALA A 280 -6.19 3.91 -0.87
N LEU A 281 -6.94 4.29 0.16
CA LEU A 281 -7.22 5.68 0.47
C LEU A 281 -6.26 6.23 1.53
N GLY A 282 -5.51 7.27 1.17
CA GLY A 282 -4.72 8.08 2.09
C GLY A 282 -5.58 9.20 2.69
N MET A 283 -6.11 9.00 3.88
CA MET A 283 -6.96 9.99 4.55
C MET A 283 -6.22 11.26 4.91
N ILE A 284 -6.87 12.39 4.63
CA ILE A 284 -6.49 13.72 5.11
C ILE A 284 -7.69 14.31 5.86
N TYR A 285 -7.46 14.76 7.09
CA TYR A 285 -8.48 15.31 7.97
C TYR A 285 -7.89 16.41 8.87
N ASP A 286 -8.73 17.14 9.58
CA ASP A 286 -8.27 18.15 10.51
C ASP A 286 -7.55 17.49 11.71
N GLY A 287 -6.27 17.78 11.88
CA GLY A 287 -5.41 17.10 12.86
C GLY A 287 -4.48 16.03 12.25
N SER A 288 -4.64 15.65 10.98
CA SER A 288 -3.80 14.59 10.36
C SER A 288 -2.29 14.86 10.44
N VAL A 289 -1.86 16.12 10.35
CA VAL A 289 -0.45 16.50 10.51
C VAL A 289 -0.03 16.42 11.99
N ALA A 290 -0.89 16.86 12.92
CA ALA A 290 -0.59 16.84 14.35
C ALA A 290 -0.41 15.39 14.86
N LEU A 291 -1.26 14.47 14.46
CA LEU A 291 -1.14 13.04 14.82
C LEU A 291 0.21 12.46 14.41
N GLN A 292 0.79 12.93 13.31
CA GLN A 292 2.06 12.43 12.82
C GLN A 292 3.29 13.03 13.52
N THR A 293 3.13 14.14 14.23
CA THR A 293 4.25 14.84 14.86
C THR A 293 4.26 14.73 16.38
N SER A 294 3.11 14.70 17.01
CA SER A 294 2.99 14.71 18.48
C SER A 294 1.65 14.09 18.89
N PRO A 295 1.51 12.76 18.86
CA PRO A 295 0.24 12.11 19.13
C PRO A 295 -0.12 12.25 20.63
N GLY A 296 -1.29 12.82 20.86
CA GLY A 296 -1.97 12.87 22.16
C GLY A 296 -3.33 12.16 22.09
N LYS A 297 -4.08 12.23 23.18
CA LYS A 297 -5.45 11.66 23.20
C LYS A 297 -6.39 12.37 22.23
N GLU A 298 -6.24 13.70 22.10
CA GLU A 298 -7.09 14.51 21.23
C GLU A 298 -6.85 14.20 19.75
N GLU A 299 -5.58 14.10 19.33
CA GLU A 299 -5.21 13.75 17.97
C GLU A 299 -5.63 12.33 17.61
N SER A 300 -5.57 11.42 18.57
CA SER A 300 -6.02 10.03 18.40
C SER A 300 -7.53 9.95 18.24
N GLN A 301 -8.28 10.72 19.01
CA GLN A 301 -9.74 10.80 18.87
C GLN A 301 -10.12 11.42 17.52
N ALA A 302 -9.44 12.48 17.10
CA ALA A 302 -9.66 13.09 15.79
C ALA A 302 -9.42 12.09 14.63
N ALA A 303 -8.47 11.16 14.77
CA ALA A 303 -8.24 10.11 13.80
C ALA A 303 -9.40 9.10 13.75
N ILE A 304 -9.89 8.68 14.91
CA ILE A 304 -11.06 7.78 15.02
C ILE A 304 -12.29 8.45 14.41
N ASP A 305 -12.58 9.70 14.80
CA ASP A 305 -13.72 10.47 14.26
C ASP A 305 -13.62 10.65 12.74
N ALA A 306 -12.41 10.81 12.19
CA ALA A 306 -12.19 10.89 10.77
C ALA A 306 -12.50 9.55 10.08
N ILE A 307 -12.03 8.42 10.63
CA ILE A 307 -12.33 7.09 10.08
C ILE A 307 -13.84 6.84 10.11
N GLU A 308 -14.51 7.17 11.22
CA GLU A 308 -15.97 7.02 11.32
C GLU A 308 -16.70 7.83 10.24
N ARG A 309 -16.30 9.07 9.99
CA ARG A 309 -16.87 9.88 8.91
C ARG A 309 -16.61 9.28 7.53
N PHE A 310 -15.39 8.84 7.24
CA PHE A 310 -15.07 8.17 5.98
C PHE A 310 -15.89 6.88 5.82
N GLY A 311 -16.02 6.10 6.90
CA GLY A 311 -16.79 4.86 6.92
C GLY A 311 -18.29 5.06 6.75
N THR A 312 -18.86 6.10 7.35
CA THR A 312 -20.32 6.34 7.32
C THR A 312 -20.79 7.21 6.15
N GLU A 313 -19.99 8.18 5.72
CA GLU A 313 -20.40 9.16 4.70
C GLU A 313 -19.88 8.80 3.29
N LEU A 314 -18.71 8.18 3.16
CA LEU A 314 -18.08 7.90 1.86
C LEU A 314 -18.15 6.41 1.46
N LEU A 315 -17.77 5.51 2.36
CA LEU A 315 -17.64 4.08 2.05
C LEU A 315 -18.92 3.44 1.48
N PRO A 316 -20.15 3.73 1.97
CA PRO A 316 -21.37 3.15 1.40
C PRO A 316 -21.60 3.51 -0.07
N SER A 317 -21.13 4.68 -0.52
CA SER A 317 -21.17 5.08 -1.93
C SER A 317 -20.14 4.32 -2.75
N LEU A 318 -18.92 4.13 -2.23
CA LEU A 318 -17.87 3.40 -2.93
C LEU A 318 -18.21 1.93 -3.11
N LYS A 319 -18.82 1.29 -2.12
CA LYS A 319 -19.24 -0.13 -2.17
C LYS A 319 -20.30 -0.45 -3.23
N ARG A 320 -20.89 0.56 -3.85
CA ARG A 320 -21.82 0.38 -4.99
C ARG A 320 -21.12 0.43 -6.35
N PHE A 321 -19.83 0.81 -6.38
CA PHE A 321 -19.08 0.89 -7.62
C PHE A 321 -18.62 -0.50 -8.06
N VAL A 322 -18.81 -0.77 -9.35
CA VAL A 322 -18.36 -2.02 -9.99
C VAL A 322 -17.29 -1.62 -11.01
N PRO A 323 -16.10 -2.24 -10.96
CA PRO A 323 -15.06 -2.00 -11.95
C PRO A 323 -15.52 -2.31 -13.39
N ALA A 324 -15.00 -1.54 -14.35
CA ALA A 324 -15.30 -1.72 -15.77
C ALA A 324 -14.57 -2.93 -16.38
#